data_cdc8241296b2b079d5d24d552a84cf22
#
_entry.id   cdc8241296b2b079d5d24d552a84cf22
#
_cell.length_a   1.000
_cell.length_b   1.000
_cell.length_c   1.000
_cell.angle_alpha   90.00
_cell.angle_beta   90.00
_cell.angle_gamma   90.00
#
_symmetry.space_group_name_H-M   'P 1'
#
loop_
_entity.id
_entity.type
_entity.pdbx_description
1 polymer ?
#
loop_
_entity_poly.entity_id
_entity_poly.type
_entity_poly.pdbx_seq_one_letter_code
_entity_poly.pdbx_strand_id
1 'polypeptide(L)'
;LMEAADRVDSTAGVQMAYMKRWAPRALKPLELRLPALLPGEGRATRADAVEIAAEVEADLVYLDPPYNQHSYLGNYHVWESLTLWDKPETYGVANKRVDVKTRKSAFNSRPGIGPALEAVIERVKTPNLIVSFNDEGYLARAELERMLSARGPVRVIEIAHPRYVGARIGIHNPKGEKVGTVGRLRN
;
A
#
# COMPACT_ATOMS: atom_id res chain seq x y z
N LEU A 1 7.95 -7.24 -14.10
CA LEU A 1 7.36 -6.04 -13.49
C LEU A 1 8.32 -5.32 -12.55
N MET A 2 8.98 -6.01 -11.64
CA MET A 2 9.94 -5.39 -10.69
C MET A 2 11.02 -4.56 -11.40
N GLU A 3 11.71 -5.14 -12.38
CA GLU A 3 12.73 -4.43 -13.16
C GLU A 3 12.15 -3.28 -14.00
N ALA A 4 10.92 -3.46 -14.51
CA ALA A 4 10.22 -2.41 -15.26
C ALA A 4 9.79 -1.26 -14.34
N ALA A 5 9.35 -1.54 -13.10
CA ALA A 5 8.96 -0.51 -12.14
C ALA A 5 10.10 0.47 -11.85
N ASP A 6 11.32 -0.03 -11.66
CA ASP A 6 12.50 0.82 -11.47
C ASP A 6 12.78 1.77 -12.67
N ARG A 7 12.35 1.39 -13.88
CA ARG A 7 12.56 2.19 -15.09
C ARG A 7 11.50 3.27 -15.31
N VAL A 8 10.27 3.03 -14.87
CA VAL A 8 9.11 3.87 -15.20
C VAL A 8 8.45 4.52 -13.98
N ASP A 9 8.97 4.24 -12.78
CA ASP A 9 8.41 4.82 -11.56
C ASP A 9 8.40 6.34 -11.60
N SER A 10 7.29 6.93 -11.17
CA SER A 10 7.14 8.36 -11.06
C SER A 10 7.35 8.80 -9.61
N THR A 11 8.06 9.90 -9.43
CA THR A 11 8.29 10.51 -8.11
C THR A 11 7.02 11.07 -7.47
N ALA A 12 5.91 11.10 -8.20
CA ALA A 12 4.62 11.62 -7.73
C ALA A 12 3.83 10.61 -6.86
N GLY A 13 4.31 9.40 -6.67
CA GLY A 13 3.63 8.35 -5.90
C GLY A 13 2.38 7.76 -6.59
N VAL A 14 2.08 8.20 -7.79
CA VAL A 14 0.98 7.68 -8.62
C VAL A 14 1.53 7.34 -9.99
N GLN A 15 1.29 6.11 -10.43
CA GLN A 15 1.65 5.71 -11.80
C GLN A 15 0.69 6.37 -12.78
N MET A 16 1.26 7.06 -13.78
CA MET A 16 0.49 7.71 -14.83
C MET A 16 0.60 6.91 -16.12
N ALA A 17 -0.53 6.64 -16.76
CA ALA A 17 -0.58 5.92 -18.02
C ALA A 17 -0.21 6.80 -19.25
N TYR A 18 0.34 8.00 -19.01
CA TYR A 18 0.93 8.81 -20.06
C TYR A 18 2.29 9.35 -19.58
N MET A 19 3.15 9.61 -20.52
CA MET A 19 4.51 10.03 -20.26
C MET A 19 4.70 11.49 -20.69
N LYS A 20 5.25 12.30 -19.79
CA LYS A 20 5.63 13.69 -20.11
C LYS A 20 7.00 13.75 -20.79
N ARG A 21 7.95 12.99 -20.28
CA ARG A 21 9.30 12.83 -20.82
C ARG A 21 9.91 11.54 -20.29
N TRP A 22 10.86 11.00 -20.99
CA TRP A 22 11.67 9.88 -20.50
C TRP A 22 12.59 10.32 -19.36
N ALA A 23 12.55 9.60 -18.25
CA ALA A 23 13.56 9.74 -17.23
C ALA A 23 14.89 9.12 -17.71
N PRO A 24 16.07 9.66 -17.33
CA PRO A 24 17.35 9.08 -17.75
C PRO A 24 17.49 7.58 -17.46
N ARG A 25 16.92 7.12 -16.34
CA ARG A 25 16.92 5.70 -15.97
C ARG A 25 16.11 4.82 -16.93
N ALA A 26 15.08 5.36 -17.56
CA ALA A 26 14.28 4.62 -18.54
C ALA A 26 15.05 4.28 -19.82
N LEU A 27 16.14 5.00 -20.09
CA LEU A 27 17.01 4.75 -21.24
C LEU A 27 18.11 3.70 -20.96
N LYS A 28 18.23 3.24 -19.72
CA LYS A 28 19.15 2.16 -19.38
C LYS A 28 18.58 0.82 -19.86
N PRO A 29 19.42 -0.13 -20.29
CA PRO A 29 18.98 -1.46 -20.65
C PRO A 29 18.15 -2.10 -19.54
N LEU A 30 17.10 -2.81 -19.92
CA LEU A 30 16.31 -3.62 -19.00
C LEU A 30 16.92 -5.03 -18.94
N GLU A 31 17.56 -5.33 -17.82
CA GLU A 31 18.11 -6.65 -17.56
C GLU A 31 17.10 -7.47 -16.75
N LEU A 32 16.65 -8.58 -17.32
CA LEU A 32 15.78 -9.51 -16.62
C LEU A 32 16.63 -10.45 -15.78
N ARG A 33 16.40 -10.44 -14.47
CA ARG A 33 17.10 -11.30 -13.52
C ARG A 33 16.10 -12.18 -12.79
N LEU A 34 16.46 -13.42 -12.58
CA LEU A 34 15.72 -14.27 -11.67
C LEU A 34 16.01 -13.82 -10.23
N PRO A 35 14.98 -13.51 -9.43
CA PRO A 35 15.19 -13.22 -8.02
C PRO A 35 15.70 -14.47 -7.29
N ALA A 36 16.45 -14.27 -6.22
CA ALA A 36 16.75 -15.36 -5.30
C ALA A 36 15.44 -15.90 -4.71
N LEU A 37 15.18 -17.16 -4.94
CA LEU A 37 13.99 -17.81 -4.40
C LEU A 37 14.29 -18.31 -2.99
N LEU A 38 13.37 -18.07 -2.07
CA LEU A 38 13.40 -18.68 -0.76
C LEU A 38 13.02 -20.16 -0.90
N PRO A 39 13.66 -21.04 -0.10
CA PRO A 39 13.28 -22.45 -0.07
C PRO A 39 11.87 -22.61 0.51
N GLY A 40 11.14 -23.63 0.04
CA GLY A 40 9.79 -23.94 0.50
C GLY A 40 8.70 -23.63 -0.52
N GLU A 41 7.48 -23.96 -0.15
CA GLU A 41 6.29 -23.72 -0.97
C GLU A 41 5.65 -22.40 -0.58
N GLY A 42 5.29 -21.60 -1.57
CA GLY A 42 4.57 -20.33 -1.42
C GLY A 42 3.18 -20.42 -2.02
N ARG A 43 2.20 -19.84 -1.36
CA ARG A 43 0.84 -19.68 -1.88
C ARG A 43 0.43 -18.22 -1.84
N ALA A 44 -0.16 -17.73 -2.92
CA ALA A 44 -0.75 -16.39 -3.00
C ALA A 44 -2.24 -16.51 -3.33
N THR A 45 -3.06 -15.78 -2.59
CA THR A 45 -4.52 -15.74 -2.78
C THR A 45 -4.97 -14.28 -2.80
N ARG A 46 -5.87 -13.95 -3.74
CA ARG A 46 -6.52 -12.65 -3.77
C ARG A 46 -7.91 -12.79 -3.13
N ALA A 47 -8.11 -12.12 -2.00
CA ALA A 47 -9.38 -12.12 -1.28
C ALA A 47 -9.58 -10.81 -0.49
N ASP A 48 -10.78 -10.55 -0.01
CA ASP A 48 -11.01 -9.53 1.01
C ASP A 48 -10.47 -10.03 2.35
N ALA A 49 -9.66 -9.21 3.02
CA ALA A 49 -8.99 -9.62 4.25
C ALA A 49 -9.96 -9.93 5.39
N VAL A 50 -11.08 -9.20 5.47
CA VAL A 50 -12.09 -9.42 6.51
C VAL A 50 -12.86 -10.73 6.27
N GLU A 51 -13.10 -11.08 5.01
CA GLU A 51 -13.79 -12.31 4.64
C GLU A 51 -12.92 -13.55 4.88
N ILE A 52 -11.66 -13.51 4.41
CA ILE A 52 -10.78 -14.67 4.48
C ILE A 52 -10.13 -14.88 5.87
N ALA A 53 -10.14 -13.86 6.74
CA ALA A 53 -9.42 -13.91 8.02
C ALA A 53 -9.71 -15.15 8.85
N ALA A 54 -10.94 -15.63 8.87
CA ALA A 54 -11.35 -16.81 9.63
C ALA A 54 -10.79 -18.14 9.08
N GLU A 55 -10.33 -18.13 7.82
CA GLU A 55 -9.73 -19.29 7.15
C GLU A 55 -8.20 -19.30 7.29
N VAL A 56 -7.62 -18.18 7.73
CA VAL A 56 -6.16 -18.07 7.91
C VAL A 56 -5.76 -18.73 9.21
N GLU A 57 -4.98 -19.80 9.10
CA GLU A 57 -4.38 -20.53 10.21
C GLU A 57 -2.88 -20.67 9.97
N ALA A 58 -2.07 -20.18 10.92
CA ALA A 58 -0.61 -20.17 10.80
C ALA A 58 0.05 -19.99 12.17
N ASP A 59 1.32 -20.37 12.31
CA ASP A 59 2.12 -20.14 13.51
C ASP A 59 2.37 -18.65 13.77
N LEU A 60 2.40 -17.85 12.71
CA LEU A 60 2.58 -16.41 12.71
C LEU A 60 1.77 -15.77 11.60
N VAL A 61 1.01 -14.73 11.91
CA VAL A 61 0.35 -13.86 10.93
C VAL A 61 0.97 -12.47 10.99
N TYR A 62 1.35 -11.94 9.83
CA TYR A 62 1.79 -10.55 9.66
C TYR A 62 0.73 -9.76 8.93
N LEU A 63 0.25 -8.70 9.56
CA LEU A 63 -0.72 -7.76 8.99
C LEU A 63 -0.04 -6.44 8.63
N ASP A 64 -0.13 -6.06 7.37
CA ASP A 64 0.36 -4.77 6.84
C ASP A 64 -0.77 -4.10 6.03
N PRO A 65 -1.83 -3.65 6.71
CA PRO A 65 -2.99 -3.08 6.04
C PRO A 65 -2.69 -1.69 5.46
N PRO A 66 -3.45 -1.23 4.46
CA PRO A 66 -3.50 0.19 4.17
C PRO A 66 -3.92 0.97 5.42
N TYR A 67 -3.24 2.07 5.72
CA TYR A 67 -3.45 2.83 6.96
C TYR A 67 -4.06 4.21 6.74
N ASN A 68 -4.26 4.64 5.48
CA ASN A 68 -4.81 5.95 5.12
C ASN A 68 -5.55 5.91 3.76
N GLN A 69 -5.90 7.10 3.23
CA GLN A 69 -6.65 7.24 1.97
C GLN A 69 -5.91 6.77 0.71
N HIS A 70 -4.64 6.47 0.78
CA HIS A 70 -3.84 6.09 -0.38
C HIS A 70 -4.12 4.64 -0.79
N SER A 71 -4.98 4.47 -1.78
CA SER A 71 -5.32 3.16 -2.33
C SER A 71 -4.20 2.67 -3.25
N TYR A 72 -3.75 1.43 -3.03
CA TYR A 72 -2.78 0.78 -3.93
C TYR A 72 -3.29 0.73 -5.36
N LEU A 73 -4.54 0.32 -5.58
CA LEU A 73 -5.13 0.30 -6.92
C LEU A 73 -5.14 1.69 -7.56
N GLY A 74 -5.46 2.73 -6.78
CA GLY A 74 -5.46 4.11 -7.27
C GLY A 74 -4.07 4.65 -7.60
N ASN A 75 -3.04 4.19 -6.91
CA ASN A 75 -1.66 4.62 -7.12
C ASN A 75 -0.94 3.78 -8.19
N TYR A 76 -1.24 2.49 -8.26
CA TYR A 76 -0.54 1.51 -9.10
C TYR A 76 -1.43 0.92 -10.19
N HIS A 77 -2.43 1.65 -10.67
CA HIS A 77 -3.41 1.21 -11.66
C HIS A 77 -2.79 0.74 -12.99
N VAL A 78 -1.63 1.27 -13.37
CA VAL A 78 -0.90 0.84 -14.58
C VAL A 78 -0.41 -0.60 -14.43
N TRP A 79 0.13 -0.94 -13.25
CA TRP A 79 0.60 -2.30 -12.96
C TRP A 79 -0.54 -3.30 -12.88
N GLU A 80 -1.69 -2.88 -12.35
CA GLU A 80 -2.91 -3.70 -12.39
C GLU A 80 -3.33 -4.00 -13.83
N SER A 81 -3.34 -2.98 -14.69
CA SER A 81 -3.67 -3.15 -16.11
C SER A 81 -2.70 -4.06 -16.85
N LEU A 82 -1.40 -3.96 -16.56
CA LEU A 82 -0.38 -4.84 -17.14
C LEU A 82 -0.52 -6.28 -16.64
N THR A 83 -0.90 -6.49 -15.39
CA THR A 83 -1.08 -7.82 -14.80
C THR A 83 -2.33 -8.49 -15.34
N LEU A 84 -3.45 -7.76 -15.44
CA LEU A 84 -4.71 -8.26 -15.94
C LEU A 84 -4.76 -8.32 -17.48
N TRP A 85 -3.98 -7.48 -18.14
CA TRP A 85 -3.95 -7.32 -19.61
C TRP A 85 -5.32 -7.03 -20.23
N ASP A 86 -6.17 -6.27 -19.50
CA ASP A 86 -7.60 -6.12 -19.76
C ASP A 86 -7.99 -4.85 -20.53
N LYS A 87 -7.04 -3.96 -20.83
CA LYS A 87 -7.27 -2.67 -21.52
C LYS A 87 -8.50 -1.93 -20.97
N PRO A 88 -8.50 -1.55 -19.68
CA PRO A 88 -9.67 -1.01 -19.02
C PRO A 88 -10.06 0.36 -19.57
N GLU A 89 -11.32 0.73 -19.42
CA GLU A 89 -11.75 2.12 -19.54
C GLU A 89 -11.03 2.99 -18.50
N THR A 90 -10.62 4.20 -18.93
CA THR A 90 -9.83 5.10 -18.10
C THR A 90 -10.46 6.47 -17.95
N TYR A 91 -10.05 7.23 -16.94
CA TYR A 91 -10.47 8.60 -16.70
C TYR A 91 -9.34 9.49 -16.19
N GLY A 92 -9.54 10.81 -16.35
CA GLY A 92 -8.64 11.83 -15.80
C GLY A 92 -7.28 11.89 -16.47
N VAL A 93 -6.48 12.86 -16.04
CA VAL A 93 -5.17 13.18 -16.63
C VAL A 93 -4.16 12.04 -16.47
N ALA A 94 -4.28 11.25 -15.41
CA ALA A 94 -3.40 10.11 -15.15
C ALA A 94 -3.87 8.82 -15.83
N ASN A 95 -4.94 8.87 -16.65
CA ASN A 95 -5.57 7.69 -17.27
C ASN A 95 -5.80 6.56 -16.28
N LYS A 96 -6.38 6.87 -15.13
CA LYS A 96 -6.69 5.86 -14.11
C LYS A 96 -7.84 4.96 -14.58
N ARG A 97 -7.77 3.69 -14.24
CA ARG A 97 -8.85 2.72 -14.45
C ARG A 97 -10.15 3.21 -13.81
N VAL A 98 -11.27 3.07 -14.50
CA VAL A 98 -12.59 3.51 -14.01
C VAL A 98 -12.99 2.73 -12.74
N ASP A 99 -12.64 1.44 -12.65
CA ASP A 99 -12.94 0.58 -11.52
C ASP A 99 -12.27 0.99 -10.19
N VAL A 100 -11.27 1.87 -10.22
CA VAL A 100 -10.71 2.53 -9.02
C VAL A 100 -11.79 3.28 -8.22
N LYS A 101 -12.87 3.73 -8.90
CA LYS A 101 -13.97 4.46 -8.25
C LYS A 101 -14.85 3.54 -7.40
N THR A 102 -15.00 2.30 -7.80
CA THR A 102 -15.90 1.30 -7.19
C THR A 102 -15.17 0.28 -6.31
N ARG A 103 -13.97 -0.14 -6.70
CA ARG A 103 -13.14 -1.07 -5.93
C ARG A 103 -12.49 -0.34 -4.75
N LYS A 104 -13.23 -0.17 -3.68
CA LYS A 104 -12.80 0.50 -2.45
C LYS A 104 -12.50 -0.51 -1.35
N SER A 105 -11.51 -0.20 -0.52
CA SER A 105 -11.21 -0.97 0.68
C SER A 105 -11.67 -0.20 1.93
N ALA A 106 -12.23 -0.90 2.90
CA ALA A 106 -12.57 -0.34 4.20
C ALA A 106 -11.33 0.23 4.91
N PHE A 107 -10.16 -0.37 4.67
CA PHE A 107 -8.88 0.09 5.23
C PHE A 107 -8.44 1.46 4.69
N ASN A 108 -8.93 1.91 3.54
CA ASN A 108 -8.65 3.25 3.02
C ASN A 108 -9.69 4.31 3.48
N SER A 109 -10.58 3.96 4.37
CA SER A 109 -11.67 4.80 4.89
C SER A 109 -11.48 5.06 6.38
N ARG A 110 -11.48 6.33 6.80
CA ARG A 110 -11.33 6.67 8.21
C ARG A 110 -12.38 5.99 9.12
N PRO A 111 -13.68 5.96 8.78
CA PRO A 111 -14.67 5.24 9.58
C PRO A 111 -14.60 3.72 9.45
N GLY A 112 -14.02 3.20 8.37
CA GLY A 112 -14.01 1.77 8.05
C GLY A 112 -12.82 1.00 8.59
N ILE A 113 -11.67 1.64 8.72
CA ILE A 113 -10.40 0.94 9.04
C ILE A 113 -10.42 0.29 10.43
N GLY A 114 -10.96 0.97 11.45
CA GLY A 114 -11.02 0.44 12.81
C GLY A 114 -11.80 -0.88 12.86
N PRO A 115 -13.09 -0.89 12.49
CA PRO A 115 -13.90 -2.11 12.47
C PRO A 115 -13.32 -3.21 11.58
N ALA A 116 -12.75 -2.86 10.41
CA ALA A 116 -12.17 -3.85 9.50
C ALA A 116 -10.91 -4.50 10.08
N LEU A 117 -10.02 -3.72 10.68
CA LEU A 117 -8.80 -4.25 11.28
C LEU A 117 -9.11 -5.09 12.53
N GLU A 118 -10.02 -4.61 13.38
CA GLU A 118 -10.48 -5.35 14.55
C GLU A 118 -11.05 -6.71 14.17
N ALA A 119 -11.91 -6.76 13.15
CA ALA A 119 -12.48 -8.01 12.64
C ALA A 119 -11.42 -8.98 12.10
N VAL A 120 -10.37 -8.50 11.43
CA VAL A 120 -9.25 -9.34 11.00
C VAL A 120 -8.46 -9.85 12.19
N ILE A 121 -8.10 -8.96 13.14
CA ILE A 121 -7.37 -9.34 14.35
C ILE A 121 -8.11 -10.42 15.12
N GLU A 122 -9.41 -10.30 15.28
CA GLU A 122 -10.24 -11.27 16.03
C GLU A 122 -10.34 -12.63 15.35
N ARG A 123 -10.41 -12.65 14.01
CA ARG A 123 -10.74 -13.85 13.23
C ARG A 123 -9.54 -14.72 12.86
N VAL A 124 -8.37 -14.15 12.65
CA VAL A 124 -7.18 -14.94 12.26
C VAL A 124 -6.80 -15.93 13.34
N LYS A 125 -6.50 -17.18 12.95
CA LYS A 125 -6.14 -18.27 13.85
C LYS A 125 -4.62 -18.35 13.92
N THR A 126 -4.03 -17.70 14.90
CA THR A 126 -2.59 -17.69 15.11
C THR A 126 -2.23 -17.45 16.58
N PRO A 127 -1.21 -18.13 17.13
CA PRO A 127 -0.65 -17.80 18.42
C PRO A 127 0.18 -16.50 18.42
N ASN A 128 0.75 -16.14 17.27
CA ASN A 128 1.61 -14.95 17.13
C ASN A 128 1.09 -14.01 16.03
N LEU A 129 0.93 -12.74 16.38
CA LEU A 129 0.45 -11.72 15.48
C LEU A 129 1.43 -10.54 15.46
N ILE A 130 1.83 -10.14 14.27
CA ILE A 130 2.58 -8.90 14.04
C ILE A 130 1.72 -7.97 13.22
N VAL A 131 1.59 -6.71 13.66
CA VAL A 131 0.90 -5.67 12.92
C VAL A 131 1.87 -4.54 12.63
N SER A 132 2.09 -4.23 11.35
CA SER A 132 2.83 -3.05 10.91
C SER A 132 1.85 -1.89 10.72
N PHE A 133 2.17 -0.74 11.28
CA PHE A 133 1.34 0.44 11.14
C PHE A 133 2.18 1.72 11.16
N ASN A 134 1.66 2.79 10.59
CA ASN A 134 2.36 4.05 10.48
C ASN A 134 1.65 5.11 11.32
N ASP A 135 2.40 6.01 11.95
CA ASP A 135 1.89 7.12 12.78
C ASP A 135 1.08 8.17 11.99
N GLU A 136 1.16 8.17 10.66
CA GLU A 136 0.34 8.98 9.77
C GLU A 136 -1.00 8.31 9.39
N GLY A 137 -1.25 7.12 9.93
CA GLY A 137 -2.47 6.36 9.69
C GLY A 137 -3.72 6.96 10.37
N TYR A 138 -4.86 6.40 10.03
CA TYR A 138 -6.15 6.84 10.59
C TYR A 138 -6.37 6.39 12.04
N LEU A 139 -5.73 5.33 12.48
CA LEU A 139 -5.84 4.80 13.83
C LEU A 139 -4.69 5.32 14.70
N ALA A 140 -5.04 5.74 15.90
CA ALA A 140 -4.05 6.09 16.91
C ALA A 140 -3.41 4.83 17.51
N ARG A 141 -2.16 4.97 17.99
CA ARG A 141 -1.44 3.89 18.65
C ARG A 141 -2.26 3.24 19.79
N ALA A 142 -2.88 4.04 20.64
CA ALA A 142 -3.67 3.54 21.77
C ALA A 142 -4.87 2.67 21.31
N GLU A 143 -5.45 2.99 20.16
CA GLU A 143 -6.53 2.20 19.58
C GLU A 143 -6.04 0.86 19.05
N LEU A 144 -4.88 0.83 18.38
CA LEU A 144 -4.24 -0.41 17.93
C LEU A 144 -3.84 -1.30 19.10
N GLU A 145 -3.22 -0.73 20.15
CA GLU A 145 -2.85 -1.46 21.35
C GLU A 145 -4.08 -2.06 22.05
N ARG A 146 -5.19 -1.31 22.13
CA ARG A 146 -6.46 -1.83 22.68
C ARG A 146 -6.97 -3.05 21.91
N MET A 147 -7.03 -2.96 20.57
CA MET A 147 -7.48 -4.08 19.71
C MET A 147 -6.59 -5.32 19.91
N LEU A 148 -5.29 -5.13 19.93
CA LEU A 148 -4.33 -6.23 20.04
C LEU A 148 -4.32 -6.83 21.45
N SER A 149 -4.48 -6.01 22.51
CA SER A 149 -4.51 -6.46 23.89
C SER A 149 -5.69 -7.39 24.20
N ALA A 150 -6.76 -7.33 23.41
CA ALA A 150 -7.88 -8.27 23.53
C ALA A 150 -7.46 -9.73 23.22
N ARG A 151 -6.34 -9.93 22.50
CA ARG A 151 -5.80 -11.26 22.18
C ARG A 151 -4.69 -11.72 23.09
N GLY A 152 -3.98 -10.82 23.74
CA GLY A 152 -2.88 -11.17 24.62
C GLY A 152 -1.90 -10.01 24.86
N PRO A 153 -0.74 -10.30 25.44
CA PRO A 153 0.28 -9.28 25.72
C PRO A 153 0.78 -8.61 24.44
N VAL A 154 0.85 -7.28 24.46
CA VAL A 154 1.32 -6.48 23.33
C VAL A 154 2.71 -5.93 23.60
N ARG A 155 3.62 -6.09 22.65
CA ARG A 155 4.92 -5.44 22.62
C ARG A 155 4.96 -4.47 21.45
N VAL A 156 5.20 -3.19 21.72
CA VAL A 156 5.38 -2.17 20.67
C VAL A 156 6.86 -1.98 20.39
N ILE A 157 7.19 -1.96 19.10
CA ILE A 157 8.53 -1.67 18.59
C ILE A 157 8.42 -0.44 17.69
N GLU A 158 9.03 0.67 18.12
CA GLU A 158 9.06 1.90 17.35
C GLU A 158 10.30 1.93 16.47
N ILE A 159 10.10 2.16 15.18
CA ILE A 159 11.19 2.26 14.21
C ILE A 159 11.09 3.61 13.54
N ALA A 160 12.09 4.48 13.77
CA ALA A 160 12.18 5.75 13.06
C ALA A 160 12.47 5.49 11.58
N HIS A 161 11.51 5.78 10.73
CA HIS A 161 11.66 5.61 9.29
C HIS A 161 11.54 6.97 8.57
N PRO A 162 12.52 7.35 7.73
CA PRO A 162 12.42 8.58 6.98
C PRO A 162 11.26 8.51 5.98
N ARG A 163 10.49 9.58 5.89
CA ARG A 163 9.44 9.68 4.88
C ARG A 163 9.98 9.41 3.48
N TYR A 164 9.18 8.76 2.67
CA TYR A 164 9.46 8.57 1.24
C TYR A 164 9.83 9.91 0.57
N VAL A 165 10.81 9.85 -0.35
CA VAL A 165 11.38 11.05 -0.98
C VAL A 165 10.31 11.92 -1.65
N GLY A 166 9.27 11.32 -2.24
CA GLY A 166 8.14 12.03 -2.82
C GLY A 166 7.42 12.97 -1.84
N ALA A 167 7.31 12.59 -0.58
CA ALA A 167 6.73 13.43 0.46
C ALA A 167 7.59 14.64 0.84
N ARG A 168 8.89 14.62 0.51
CA ARG A 168 9.83 15.73 0.77
C ARG A 168 9.78 16.81 -0.33
N ILE A 169 9.33 16.47 -1.54
CA ILE A 169 9.30 17.37 -2.70
C ILE A 169 8.29 18.51 -2.48
N GLY A 170 7.23 18.26 -1.70
CA GLY A 170 6.15 19.20 -1.45
C GLY A 170 4.98 19.00 -2.41
N ILE A 171 3.95 19.83 -2.23
CA ILE A 171 2.74 19.79 -3.05
C ILE A 171 2.93 20.77 -4.21
N HIS A 172 2.77 20.28 -5.43
CA HIS A 172 2.86 21.07 -6.65
C HIS A 172 1.53 21.11 -7.38
N ASN A 173 1.19 22.25 -7.95
CA ASN A 173 0.01 22.38 -8.80
C ASN A 173 0.24 21.74 -10.19
N PRO A 174 -0.79 21.62 -11.05
CA PRO A 174 -0.64 21.08 -12.40
C PRO A 174 0.37 21.81 -13.29
N LYS A 175 0.73 23.05 -12.95
CA LYS A 175 1.74 23.85 -13.66
C LYS A 175 3.17 23.57 -13.16
N GLY A 176 3.32 22.72 -12.12
CA GLY A 176 4.62 22.39 -11.53
C GLY A 176 5.11 23.38 -10.47
N GLU A 177 4.32 24.37 -10.09
CA GLU A 177 4.66 25.33 -9.04
C GLU A 177 4.42 24.72 -7.66
N LYS A 178 5.33 24.94 -6.72
CA LYS A 178 5.20 24.44 -5.35
C LYS A 178 4.15 25.27 -4.60
N VAL A 179 3.02 24.66 -4.28
CA VAL A 179 1.88 25.29 -3.58
C VAL A 179 1.77 24.90 -2.12
N GLY A 180 2.64 24.01 -1.64
CA GLY A 180 2.63 23.60 -0.25
C GLY A 180 3.82 22.72 0.13
N THR A 181 4.00 22.53 1.42
CA THR A 181 4.95 21.59 2.02
C THR A 181 4.19 20.53 2.80
N VAL A 182 4.64 19.29 2.71
CA VAL A 182 4.14 18.23 3.60
C VAL A 182 4.64 18.55 5.00
N GLY A 183 3.74 18.65 5.99
CA GLY A 183 4.08 18.97 7.38
C GLY A 183 5.15 18.03 7.94
N ARG A 184 5.90 18.48 8.96
CA ARG A 184 6.82 17.59 9.69
C ARG A 184 6.00 16.52 10.42
N LEU A 185 6.56 15.32 10.53
CA LEU A 185 6.07 14.30 11.47
C LEU A 185 5.93 14.97 12.85
N ARG A 186 4.81 14.81 13.49
CA ARG A 186 4.67 15.11 14.91
C ARG A 186 5.32 13.94 15.65
N ASN A 187 6.41 14.23 16.33
CA ASN A 187 7.02 13.31 17.29
C ASN A 187 6.02 13.04 18.42
#